data_e494b69b6fa34f3ec9a55412227584bc
#
_entry.id   e494b69b6fa34f3ec9a55412227584bc
#
_cell.length_a   1.000
_cell.length_b   1.000
_cell.length_c   1.000
_cell.angle_alpha   90.00
_cell.angle_beta   90.00
_cell.angle_gamma   90.00
#
_symmetry.space_group_name_H-M   'P 1'
#
loop_
_entity.id
_entity.type
_entity.pdbx_description
1 polymer ?
#
loop_
_entity_poly.entity_id
_entity_poly.type
_entity_poly.pdbx_seq_one_letter_code
_entity_poly.pdbx_strand_id
1 'polypeptide(L)'
;HSLCGINCICNGSEEHFFNVVESKTENGIRVVPIADKTYPLFKKWYDEGCEYLLHTPDGKHFTYRNYYDSYWTSVMELIGCSHKPHDTRHTCVSMMTAKEVNPTLIKKIIGHSGAMSITEKVYTHVNVKELLEAINRI
;
A
#
# COMPACT_ATOMS: atom_id res chain seq x y z
N HIS A 1 -11.87 -14.07 0.05
CA HIS A 1 -10.90 -13.22 -0.68
C HIS A 1 -9.71 -13.00 0.23
N SER A 2 -8.75 -13.92 0.15
CA SER A 2 -7.52 -13.85 0.93
C SER A 2 -6.67 -12.70 0.41
N LEU A 3 -6.58 -11.65 1.18
CA LEU A 3 -5.53 -10.66 1.02
C LEU A 3 -4.24 -11.25 1.56
N CYS A 4 -3.37 -11.62 0.62
CA CYS A 4 -1.97 -11.36 0.73
C CYS A 4 -1.15 -12.21 1.68
N GLY A 5 -0.39 -13.12 1.08
CA GLY A 5 0.88 -13.50 1.68
C GLY A 5 1.79 -12.27 1.75
N ILE A 6 2.06 -11.77 2.94
CA ILE A 6 3.19 -10.86 3.14
C ILE A 6 4.42 -11.75 3.09
N ASN A 7 5.03 -11.84 1.91
CA ASN A 7 6.35 -12.41 1.79
C ASN A 7 7.36 -11.34 2.20
N CYS A 8 7.64 -11.25 3.48
CA CYS A 8 8.90 -10.66 3.93
C CYS A 8 10.01 -11.61 3.53
N ILE A 9 10.58 -11.46 2.35
CA ILE A 9 11.84 -12.12 2.00
C ILE A 9 12.93 -11.27 2.64
N CYS A 10 13.22 -11.56 3.90
CA CYS A 10 14.39 -11.05 4.59
C CYS A 10 15.62 -11.84 4.11
N ASN A 11 16.11 -11.57 2.91
CA ASN A 11 17.41 -12.00 2.44
C ASN A 11 18.46 -10.93 2.80
N GLY A 12 18.70 -10.69 4.09
CA GLY A 12 19.86 -9.90 4.54
C GLY A 12 19.91 -8.41 4.13
N SER A 13 19.01 -7.95 3.27
CA SER A 13 18.73 -6.55 2.95
C SER A 13 17.33 -6.22 3.47
N GLU A 14 17.21 -5.13 4.20
CA GLU A 14 15.97 -4.66 4.85
C GLU A 14 14.95 -4.13 3.82
N GLU A 15 14.50 -4.98 2.91
CA GLU A 15 13.49 -4.63 1.91
C GLU A 15 12.10 -5.03 2.40
N HIS A 16 11.28 -4.04 2.75
CA HIS A 16 9.93 -4.26 3.28
C HIS A 16 8.88 -4.01 2.21
N PHE A 17 8.17 -5.05 1.81
CA PHE A 17 7.09 -4.96 0.83
C PHE A 17 6.06 -6.07 1.02
N PHE A 18 4.91 -5.94 0.39
CA PHE A 18 3.95 -7.02 0.23
C PHE A 18 3.51 -7.17 -1.22
N ASN A 19 3.09 -8.38 -1.57
CA ASN A 19 2.58 -8.69 -2.90
C ASN A 19 1.05 -8.70 -2.88
N VAL A 20 0.44 -7.93 -3.74
CA VAL A 20 -0.97 -8.08 -4.06
C VAL A 20 -1.07 -9.15 -5.13
N VAL A 21 -1.53 -10.35 -4.75
CA VAL A 21 -1.57 -11.54 -5.63
C VAL A 21 -2.92 -11.70 -6.32
N GLU A 22 -3.96 -11.06 -5.81
CA GLU A 22 -5.31 -11.09 -6.37
C GLU A 22 -5.93 -9.70 -6.34
N SER A 23 -6.49 -9.28 -7.45
CA SER A 23 -7.15 -7.99 -7.58
C SER A 23 -8.25 -8.04 -8.64
N LYS A 24 -9.21 -7.13 -8.53
CA LYS A 24 -10.30 -6.95 -9.50
C LYS A 24 -9.79 -6.63 -10.92
N THR A 25 -8.58 -6.08 -11.03
CA THR A 25 -7.94 -5.72 -12.29
C THR A 25 -6.50 -6.23 -12.32
N GLU A 26 -5.97 -6.57 -13.51
CA GLU A 26 -4.57 -7.02 -13.66
C GLU A 26 -3.55 -6.04 -13.06
N ASN A 27 -3.80 -4.74 -13.19
CA ASN A 27 -2.91 -3.70 -12.65
C ASN A 27 -2.97 -3.58 -11.10
N GLY A 28 -3.94 -4.23 -10.47
CA GLY A 28 -3.99 -4.36 -9.03
C GLY A 28 -2.97 -5.35 -8.49
N ILE A 29 -2.57 -6.36 -9.31
CA ILE A 29 -1.54 -7.34 -8.96
C ILE A 29 -0.18 -6.65 -9.06
N ARG A 30 0.47 -6.44 -7.91
CA ARG A 30 1.72 -5.69 -7.85
C ARG A 30 2.47 -5.87 -6.54
N VAL A 31 3.72 -5.48 -6.55
CA VAL A 31 4.50 -5.24 -5.33
C VAL A 31 4.17 -3.86 -4.77
N VAL A 32 3.88 -3.79 -3.48
CA VAL A 32 3.65 -2.55 -2.76
C VAL A 32 4.75 -2.39 -1.71
N PRO A 33 5.61 -1.38 -1.86
CA PRO A 33 6.67 -1.12 -0.90
C PRO A 33 6.08 -0.58 0.41
N ILE A 34 6.67 -0.96 1.53
CA ILE A 34 6.31 -0.45 2.87
C ILE A 34 7.36 0.55 3.27
N ALA A 35 6.97 1.82 3.44
CA ALA A 35 7.89 2.86 3.88
C ALA A 35 8.44 2.55 5.29
N ASP A 36 9.70 2.89 5.53
CA ASP A 36 10.38 2.62 6.80
C ASP A 36 9.63 3.20 8.00
N LYS A 37 9.01 4.37 7.82
CA LYS A 37 8.17 5.02 8.85
C LYS A 37 6.96 4.18 9.26
N THR A 38 6.38 3.41 8.33
CA THR A 38 5.16 2.63 8.55
C THR A 38 5.45 1.16 8.85
N TYR A 39 6.65 0.69 8.53
CA TYR A 39 7.05 -0.70 8.73
C TYR A 39 6.83 -1.21 10.17
N PRO A 40 7.15 -0.46 11.24
CA PRO A 40 6.91 -0.93 12.60
C PRO A 40 5.43 -1.26 12.90
N LEU A 41 4.49 -0.53 12.27
CA LEU A 41 3.05 -0.78 12.41
C LEU A 41 2.65 -2.07 11.68
N PHE A 42 3.14 -2.25 10.45
CA PHE A 42 2.92 -3.48 9.68
C PHE A 42 3.51 -4.69 10.39
N LYS A 43 4.74 -4.56 10.91
CA LYS A 43 5.39 -5.64 11.66
C LYS A 43 4.61 -6.02 12.90
N LYS A 44 4.11 -5.04 13.68
CA LYS A 44 3.27 -5.30 14.83
C LYS A 44 2.06 -6.17 14.48
N TRP A 45 1.29 -5.78 13.46
CA TRP A 45 0.12 -6.55 13.04
C TRP A 45 0.47 -7.93 12.48
N TYR A 46 1.58 -8.02 11.75
CA TYR A 46 2.08 -9.31 11.24
C TYR A 46 2.47 -10.25 12.38
N ASP A 47 3.15 -9.76 13.40
CA ASP A 47 3.61 -10.53 14.57
C ASP A 47 2.42 -11.01 15.46
N GLU A 48 1.24 -10.39 15.35
CA GLU A 48 0.01 -10.85 16.02
C GLU A 48 -0.47 -12.22 15.48
N GLY A 49 0.01 -12.64 14.30
CA GLY A 49 -0.21 -13.98 13.75
C GLY A 49 -1.66 -14.29 13.34
N CYS A 50 -2.47 -13.27 13.14
CA CYS A 50 -3.83 -13.42 12.64
C CYS A 50 -3.86 -13.78 11.15
N GLU A 51 -4.94 -14.43 10.69
CA GLU A 51 -5.13 -14.78 9.28
C GLU A 51 -5.10 -13.56 8.35
N TYR A 52 -5.57 -12.41 8.85
CA TYR A 52 -5.60 -11.15 8.13
C TYR A 52 -4.65 -10.15 8.79
N LEU A 53 -3.86 -9.45 7.98
CA LEU A 53 -2.95 -8.42 8.49
C LEU A 53 -3.72 -7.31 9.22
N LEU A 54 -4.80 -6.82 8.59
CA LEU A 54 -5.73 -5.89 9.20
C LEU A 54 -6.97 -6.66 9.64
N HIS A 55 -7.18 -6.74 10.92
CA HIS A 55 -8.25 -7.50 11.52
C HIS A 55 -8.97 -6.70 12.61
N THR A 56 -10.19 -7.10 12.92
CA THR A 56 -10.95 -6.60 14.07
C THR A 56 -10.29 -7.07 15.38
N PRO A 57 -10.61 -6.47 16.54
CA PRO A 57 -10.04 -6.90 17.82
C PRO A 57 -10.26 -8.38 18.16
N ASP A 58 -11.28 -9.00 17.57
CA ASP A 58 -11.56 -10.45 17.69
C ASP A 58 -10.92 -11.29 16.56
N GLY A 59 -9.96 -10.74 15.82
CA GLY A 59 -9.15 -11.43 14.83
C GLY A 59 -9.85 -11.71 13.48
N LYS A 60 -11.02 -11.11 13.23
CA LYS A 60 -11.79 -11.34 12.00
C LYS A 60 -11.47 -10.31 10.92
N HIS A 61 -11.80 -10.67 9.68
CA HIS A 61 -11.70 -9.78 8.54
C HIS A 61 -12.61 -8.55 8.68
N PHE A 62 -12.07 -7.37 8.38
CA PHE A 62 -12.89 -6.16 8.24
C PHE A 62 -13.76 -6.23 6.98
N THR A 63 -15.05 -5.98 7.11
CA THR A 63 -15.83 -5.51 5.95
C THR A 63 -15.56 -4.02 5.74
N TYR A 64 -15.62 -3.56 4.48
CA TYR A 64 -15.41 -2.13 4.19
C TYR A 64 -16.36 -1.24 5.01
N ARG A 65 -17.61 -1.63 5.13
CA ARG A 65 -18.62 -0.87 5.89
C ARG A 65 -18.26 -0.79 7.37
N ASN A 66 -17.90 -1.91 7.99
CA ASN A 66 -17.49 -1.93 9.40
C ASN A 66 -16.25 -1.05 9.63
N TYR A 67 -15.24 -1.17 8.77
CA TYR A 67 -14.05 -0.33 8.82
C TYR A 67 -14.41 1.16 8.67
N TYR A 68 -15.26 1.51 7.70
CA TYR A 68 -15.63 2.89 7.42
C TYR A 68 -16.42 3.51 8.58
N ASP A 69 -17.49 2.82 9.03
CA ASP A 69 -18.41 3.37 10.02
C ASP A 69 -17.80 3.41 11.44
N SER A 70 -17.04 2.38 11.83
CA SER A 70 -16.57 2.23 13.21
C SER A 70 -15.18 2.82 13.47
N TYR A 71 -14.33 2.92 12.45
CA TYR A 71 -12.93 3.34 12.61
C TYR A 71 -12.62 4.59 11.82
N TRP A 72 -12.88 4.59 10.51
CA TRP A 72 -12.52 5.71 9.65
C TRP A 72 -13.25 6.99 10.04
N THR A 73 -14.58 6.92 10.20
CA THR A 73 -15.41 8.08 10.56
C THR A 73 -14.97 8.67 11.89
N SER A 74 -14.77 7.84 12.91
CA SER A 74 -14.31 8.29 14.22
C SER A 74 -12.95 8.98 14.19
N VAL A 75 -12.02 8.49 13.37
CA VAL A 75 -10.70 9.15 13.18
C VAL A 75 -10.87 10.48 12.47
N MET A 76 -11.71 10.55 11.43
CA MET A 76 -11.97 11.79 10.69
C MET A 76 -12.62 12.86 11.58
N GLU A 77 -13.56 12.48 12.41
CA GLU A 77 -14.17 13.37 13.41
C GLU A 77 -13.13 13.90 14.43
N LEU A 78 -12.29 13.01 14.93
CA LEU A 78 -11.24 13.36 15.89
C LEU A 78 -10.24 14.40 15.35
N ILE A 79 -9.87 14.29 14.08
CA ILE A 79 -8.92 15.23 13.44
C ILE A 79 -9.61 16.40 12.74
N GLY A 80 -10.93 16.50 12.80
CA GLY A 80 -11.71 17.59 12.21
C GLY A 80 -11.70 17.60 10.68
N CYS A 81 -11.59 16.44 10.04
CA CYS A 81 -11.55 16.29 8.58
C CYS A 81 -12.77 15.52 8.06
N SER A 82 -13.03 15.67 6.76
CA SER A 82 -14.12 14.96 6.07
C SER A 82 -13.61 14.34 4.78
N HIS A 83 -12.78 13.31 4.90
CA HIS A 83 -12.21 12.59 3.77
C HIS A 83 -12.66 11.13 3.72
N LYS A 84 -12.63 10.54 2.53
CA LYS A 84 -12.87 9.11 2.33
C LYS A 84 -11.53 8.35 2.36
N PRO A 85 -11.52 7.04 2.69
CA PRO A 85 -10.28 6.25 2.65
C PRO A 85 -9.55 6.34 1.30
N HIS A 86 -10.26 6.47 0.18
CA HIS A 86 -9.67 6.60 -1.15
C HIS A 86 -8.84 7.90 -1.31
N ASP A 87 -9.15 8.94 -0.56
CA ASP A 87 -8.44 10.23 -0.64
C ASP A 87 -7.00 10.11 -0.12
N THR A 88 -6.72 9.11 0.75
CA THR A 88 -5.34 8.82 1.19
C THR A 88 -4.43 8.43 0.01
N ARG A 89 -5.00 7.77 -1.02
CA ARG A 89 -4.29 7.45 -2.25
C ARG A 89 -3.92 8.71 -3.01
N HIS A 90 -4.83 9.69 -3.12
CA HIS A 90 -4.56 10.97 -3.76
C HIS A 90 -3.49 11.75 -2.98
N THR A 91 -3.56 11.73 -1.65
CA THR A 91 -2.55 12.33 -0.79
C THR A 91 -1.17 11.72 -1.03
N CYS A 92 -1.07 10.40 -1.07
CA CYS A 92 0.19 9.70 -1.36
C CYS A 92 0.77 10.12 -2.71
N VAL A 93 -0.05 10.17 -3.77
CA VAL A 93 0.38 10.65 -5.10
C VAL A 93 0.90 12.09 -5.03
N SER A 94 0.16 12.98 -4.38
CA SER A 94 0.53 14.40 -4.26
C SER A 94 1.85 14.56 -3.50
N MET A 95 2.04 13.82 -2.41
CA MET A 95 3.27 13.84 -1.62
C MET A 95 4.48 13.36 -2.43
N MET A 96 4.35 12.23 -3.14
CA MET A 96 5.41 11.71 -4.00
C MET A 96 5.72 12.68 -5.16
N THR A 97 4.70 13.30 -5.76
CA THR A 97 4.87 14.30 -6.83
C THR A 97 5.60 15.54 -6.31
N ALA A 98 5.25 16.03 -5.13
CA ALA A 98 5.93 17.16 -4.48
C ALA A 98 7.39 16.87 -4.15
N LYS A 99 7.76 15.59 -3.99
CA LYS A 99 9.13 15.11 -3.79
C LYS A 99 9.83 14.71 -5.10
N GLU A 100 9.26 15.08 -6.24
CA GLU A 100 9.82 14.82 -7.56
C GLU A 100 10.14 13.33 -7.82
N VAL A 101 9.31 12.44 -7.25
CA VAL A 101 9.40 11.00 -7.53
C VAL A 101 9.01 10.76 -8.99
N ASN A 102 9.74 9.90 -9.66
CA ASN A 102 9.46 9.53 -11.05
C ASN A 102 8.00 9.07 -11.22
N PRO A 103 7.23 9.66 -12.13
CA PRO A 103 5.83 9.33 -12.35
C PRO A 103 5.55 7.85 -12.62
N THR A 104 6.49 7.16 -13.27
CA THR A 104 6.37 5.72 -13.54
C THR A 104 6.43 4.90 -12.26
N LEU A 105 7.28 5.28 -11.29
CA LEU A 105 7.34 4.63 -9.98
C LEU A 105 6.06 4.89 -9.19
N ILE A 106 5.55 6.13 -9.22
CA ILE A 106 4.27 6.49 -8.59
C ILE A 106 3.16 5.60 -9.14
N LYS A 107 3.01 5.51 -10.47
CA LYS A 107 2.00 4.68 -11.12
C LYS A 107 2.08 3.21 -10.70
N LYS A 108 3.31 2.67 -10.59
CA LYS A 108 3.53 1.27 -10.16
C LYS A 108 3.14 1.06 -8.70
N ILE A 109 3.56 1.94 -7.80
CA ILE A 109 3.22 1.84 -6.38
C ILE A 109 1.71 1.88 -6.17
N ILE A 110 1.03 2.84 -6.79
CA ILE A 110 -0.42 3.00 -6.62
C ILE A 110 -1.26 2.04 -7.46
N GLY A 111 -0.70 1.36 -8.46
CA GLY A 111 -1.43 0.45 -9.35
C GLY A 111 -2.43 1.17 -10.26
N HIS A 112 -2.02 2.26 -10.88
CA HIS A 112 -2.88 3.02 -11.80
C HIS A 112 -2.78 2.49 -13.23
N SER A 113 -3.89 1.97 -13.77
CA SER A 113 -3.94 1.24 -15.05
C SER A 113 -3.99 2.12 -16.30
N GLY A 114 -4.41 3.36 -16.19
CA GLY A 114 -4.88 4.15 -17.31
C GLY A 114 -3.81 4.86 -18.12
N ALA A 115 -2.53 4.76 -17.81
CA ALA A 115 -1.52 5.63 -18.38
C ALA A 115 -0.11 5.06 -18.56
N MET A 116 0.05 3.74 -18.51
CA MET A 116 1.33 3.14 -18.94
C MET A 116 1.24 2.82 -20.43
N SER A 117 2.01 3.52 -21.24
CA SER A 117 2.18 3.17 -22.66
C SER A 117 2.76 1.75 -22.78
N ILE A 118 2.58 1.11 -23.94
CA ILE A 118 3.19 -0.21 -24.23
C ILE A 118 4.71 -0.14 -24.00
N THR A 119 5.33 0.97 -24.34
CA THR A 119 6.76 1.23 -24.13
C THR A 119 7.13 1.23 -22.64
N GLU A 120 6.33 1.88 -21.77
CA GLU A 120 6.57 1.86 -20.33
C GLU A 120 6.39 0.47 -19.72
N LYS A 121 5.47 -0.36 -20.24
CA LYS A 121 5.27 -1.75 -19.79
C LYS A 121 6.46 -2.65 -20.15
N VAL A 122 7.06 -2.46 -21.31
CA VAL A 122 8.12 -3.33 -21.85
C VAL A 122 9.50 -2.99 -21.27
N TYR A 123 9.77 -1.70 -20.99
CA TYR A 123 11.11 -1.25 -20.63
C TYR A 123 11.37 -1.05 -19.13
N THR A 124 10.38 -1.21 -18.25
CA THR A 124 10.57 -0.97 -16.83
C THR A 124 10.58 -2.26 -16.01
N HIS A 125 11.72 -2.92 -15.95
CA HIS A 125 12.07 -3.79 -14.82
C HIS A 125 12.39 -2.91 -13.61
N VAL A 126 11.35 -2.33 -12.99
CA VAL A 126 11.51 -1.62 -11.72
C VAL A 126 11.71 -2.67 -10.63
N ASN A 127 12.83 -2.60 -9.95
CA ASN A 127 13.09 -3.49 -8.82
C ASN A 127 12.44 -2.94 -7.52
N VAL A 128 12.31 -3.79 -6.53
CA VAL A 128 11.70 -3.45 -5.23
C VAL A 128 12.46 -2.30 -4.55
N LYS A 129 13.77 -2.26 -4.69
CA LYS A 129 14.63 -1.23 -4.10
C LYS A 129 14.26 0.16 -4.61
N GLU A 130 14.04 0.33 -5.92
CA GLU A 130 13.61 1.61 -6.49
C GLU A 130 12.24 2.06 -5.97
N LEU A 131 11.32 1.11 -5.77
CA LEU A 131 10.01 1.41 -5.18
C LEU A 131 10.13 1.82 -3.71
N LEU A 132 11.04 1.19 -2.94
CA LEU A 132 11.31 1.54 -1.55
C LEU A 132 11.98 2.92 -1.44
N GLU A 133 12.96 3.20 -2.27
CA GLU A 133 13.59 4.52 -2.33
C GLU A 133 12.55 5.61 -2.67
N ALA A 134 11.63 5.31 -3.57
CA ALA A 134 10.56 6.24 -3.96
C ALA A 134 9.58 6.52 -2.81
N ILE A 135 9.09 5.48 -2.13
CA ILE A 135 8.11 5.65 -1.04
C ILE A 135 8.75 6.26 0.21
N ASN A 136 10.03 6.05 0.45
CA ASN A 136 10.74 6.63 1.59
C ASN A 136 11.08 8.12 1.44
N ARG A 137 10.78 8.72 0.29
CA ARG A 137 10.89 10.18 0.10
C ARG A 137 9.77 10.97 0.78
N ILE A 138 8.67 10.31 1.17
CA ILE A 138 7.49 10.95 1.76
C ILE A 138 7.26 10.61 3.25
#